data_29675f35a0f4cf04ccaac1de90c283c5
#
_entry.id   29675f35a0f4cf04ccaac1de90c283c5
#
_cell.length_a   1.000
_cell.length_b   1.000
_cell.length_c   1.000
_cell.angle_alpha   90.00
_cell.angle_beta   90.00
_cell.angle_gamma   90.00
#
_symmetry.space_group_name_H-M   'P 1'
#
loop_
_entity.id
_entity.type
_entity.pdbx_description
1 polymer ?
#
loop_
_entity_poly.entity_id
_entity_poly.type
_entity_poly.pdbx_seq_one_letter_code
_entity_poly.pdbx_strand_id
1 'polypeptide(L)'
;MPKFALLVDLKAKLGKESEVEAFLEKEATLVRGEPGTLSWHAAKVEGEPGVYKIFDTFNDEVAREAHLKGEAGQELAANAGKLFSVTPKVYRLQVVAQK
;
A
#
# COMPACT_ATOMS: atom_id res chain seq x y z
N MET A 1 -12.79 -15.66 2.96
CA MET A 1 -12.53 -14.77 4.09
C MET A 1 -11.05 -14.41 4.13
N PRO A 2 -10.69 -13.13 4.09
CA PRO A 2 -9.27 -12.75 4.17
C PRO A 2 -8.69 -13.10 5.54
N LYS A 3 -7.48 -13.64 5.56
CA LYS A 3 -6.78 -14.01 6.79
C LYS A 3 -5.51 -13.20 6.99
N PHE A 4 -4.94 -12.69 5.93
CA PHE A 4 -3.67 -12.00 5.94
C PHE A 4 -3.82 -10.61 5.36
N ALA A 5 -3.04 -9.68 5.87
CA ALA A 5 -3.12 -8.29 5.42
C ALA A 5 -1.75 -7.64 5.46
N LEU A 6 -1.67 -6.47 4.86
CA LEU A 6 -0.52 -5.58 4.94
C LEU A 6 -1.03 -4.20 5.35
N LEU A 7 -0.21 -3.51 6.13
CA LEU A 7 -0.39 -2.09 6.40
C LEU A 7 0.91 -1.41 6.03
N VAL A 8 0.84 -0.36 5.25
CA VAL A 8 2.03 0.40 4.84
C VAL A 8 1.88 1.84 5.30
N ASP A 9 2.87 2.33 6.04
CA ASP A 9 2.95 3.73 6.46
C ASP A 9 3.75 4.51 5.42
N LEU A 10 3.19 5.61 4.95
CA LEU A 10 3.83 6.49 3.96
C LEU A 10 3.86 7.92 4.48
N LYS A 11 4.95 8.61 4.23
CA LYS A 11 5.07 10.03 4.53
C LYS A 11 5.60 10.75 3.29
N ALA A 12 4.76 11.57 2.67
CA ALA A 12 5.14 12.32 1.47
C ALA A 12 6.21 13.35 1.82
N LYS A 13 7.16 13.56 0.90
CA LYS A 13 8.05 14.71 0.99
C LYS A 13 7.23 15.98 0.89
N LEU A 14 7.70 17.03 1.54
CA LEU A 14 7.04 18.33 1.50
C LEU A 14 6.83 18.77 0.07
N GLY A 15 5.60 19.14 -0.27
CA GLY A 15 5.26 19.56 -1.62
C GLY A 15 5.01 18.45 -2.62
N LYS A 16 5.10 17.17 -2.20
CA LYS A 16 4.91 16.03 -3.08
C LYS A 16 3.56 15.33 -2.90
N GLU A 17 2.67 15.90 -2.10
CA GLU A 17 1.38 15.26 -1.78
C GLU A 17 0.57 14.92 -3.03
N SER A 18 0.47 15.85 -3.99
CA SER A 18 -0.28 15.59 -5.23
C SER A 18 0.34 14.47 -6.04
N GLU A 19 1.68 14.41 -6.10
CA GLU A 19 2.36 13.34 -6.82
C GLU A 19 2.18 11.98 -6.13
N VAL A 20 2.18 11.97 -4.79
CA VAL A 20 1.92 10.75 -4.03
C VAL A 20 0.51 10.24 -4.32
N GLU A 21 -0.50 11.12 -4.31
CA GLU A 21 -1.87 10.71 -4.57
C GLU A 21 -2.04 10.18 -5.99
N ALA A 22 -1.41 10.81 -6.98
CA ALA A 22 -1.44 10.31 -8.35
C ALA A 22 -0.75 8.94 -8.46
N PHE A 23 0.37 8.78 -7.75
CA PHE A 23 1.08 7.50 -7.70
C PHE A 23 0.21 6.40 -7.09
N LEU A 24 -0.51 6.71 -6.00
CA LEU A 24 -1.37 5.73 -5.34
C LEU A 24 -2.55 5.33 -6.23
N GLU A 25 -3.09 6.24 -7.04
CA GLU A 25 -4.11 5.89 -8.02
C GLU A 25 -3.57 4.94 -9.08
N LYS A 26 -2.34 5.15 -9.53
CA LYS A 26 -1.68 4.24 -10.48
C LYS A 26 -1.47 2.87 -9.85
N GLU A 27 -1.05 2.82 -8.58
CA GLU A 27 -0.88 1.58 -7.83
C GLU A 27 -2.21 0.81 -7.76
N ALA A 28 -3.32 1.49 -7.49
CA ALA A 28 -4.64 0.88 -7.46
C ALA A 28 -4.96 0.19 -8.79
N THR A 29 -4.61 0.82 -9.90
CA THR A 29 -4.84 0.25 -11.23
C THR A 29 -4.04 -1.04 -11.42
N LEU A 30 -2.78 -1.06 -10.98
CA LEU A 30 -1.94 -2.26 -11.06
C LEU A 30 -2.50 -3.38 -10.20
N VAL A 31 -2.92 -3.05 -8.99
CA VAL A 31 -3.42 -4.04 -8.02
C VAL A 31 -4.72 -4.69 -8.50
N ARG A 32 -5.56 -3.96 -9.24
CA ARG A 32 -6.79 -4.53 -9.80
C ARG A 32 -6.51 -5.74 -10.70
N GLY A 33 -5.31 -5.84 -11.27
CA GLY A 33 -4.91 -6.99 -12.06
C GLY A 33 -4.37 -8.16 -11.26
N GLU A 34 -4.31 -8.07 -9.94
CA GLU A 34 -3.77 -9.12 -9.07
C GLU A 34 -4.89 -9.98 -8.50
N PRO A 35 -5.04 -11.24 -8.99
CA PRO A 35 -6.17 -12.06 -8.54
C PRO A 35 -6.09 -12.45 -7.07
N GLY A 36 -4.88 -12.48 -6.47
CA GLY A 36 -4.72 -12.86 -5.07
C GLY A 36 -4.95 -11.74 -4.07
N THR A 37 -5.02 -10.48 -4.53
CA THR A 37 -5.28 -9.34 -3.65
C THR A 37 -6.77 -9.11 -3.59
N LEU A 38 -7.37 -9.34 -2.42
CA LEU A 38 -8.83 -9.28 -2.25
C LEU A 38 -9.34 -7.85 -2.12
N SER A 39 -8.61 -7.02 -1.40
CA SER A 39 -8.94 -5.61 -1.25
C SER A 39 -7.67 -4.81 -1.10
N TRP A 40 -7.72 -3.55 -1.52
CA TRP A 40 -6.57 -2.66 -1.44
C TRP A 40 -7.09 -1.23 -1.34
N HIS A 41 -6.67 -0.51 -0.32
CA HIS A 41 -7.09 0.87 -0.09
C HIS A 41 -5.88 1.71 0.27
N ALA A 42 -5.78 2.88 -0.34
CA ALA A 42 -4.84 3.90 0.09
C ALA A 42 -5.65 5.07 0.65
N ALA A 43 -5.26 5.57 1.79
CA ALA A 43 -6.00 6.61 2.48
C ALA A 43 -5.07 7.66 3.05
N LYS A 44 -5.57 8.88 3.13
CA LYS A 44 -4.88 10.01 3.73
C LYS A 44 -5.32 10.12 5.19
N VAL A 45 -4.38 10.31 6.10
CA VAL A 45 -4.73 10.51 7.50
C VAL A 45 -5.20 11.94 7.70
N GLU A 46 -6.46 12.10 8.11
CA GLU A 46 -7.02 13.42 8.35
C GLU A 46 -6.29 14.09 9.53
N GLY A 47 -5.95 15.36 9.37
CA GLY A 47 -5.24 16.12 10.40
C GLY A 47 -3.73 15.94 10.43
N GLU A 48 -3.18 15.07 9.57
CA GLU A 48 -1.74 14.83 9.48
C GLU A 48 -1.27 15.00 8.03
N PRO A 49 -0.93 16.21 7.61
CA PRO A 49 -0.54 16.47 6.22
C PRO A 49 0.61 15.57 5.76
N GLY A 50 0.46 14.99 4.58
CA GLY A 50 1.48 14.14 3.98
C GLY A 50 1.51 12.72 4.49
N VAL A 51 0.66 12.35 5.44
CA VAL A 51 0.63 10.99 6.00
C VAL A 51 -0.44 10.17 5.29
N TYR A 52 -0.03 9.01 4.77
CA TYR A 52 -0.90 8.09 4.05
C TYR A 52 -0.71 6.69 4.60
N LYS A 53 -1.74 5.86 4.44
CA LYS A 53 -1.71 4.45 4.80
C LYS A 53 -2.25 3.64 3.64
N ILE A 54 -1.65 2.46 3.41
CA ILE A 54 -2.22 1.47 2.50
C ILE A 54 -2.62 0.28 3.37
N PHE A 55 -3.81 -0.25 3.15
CA PHE A 55 -4.28 -1.46 3.80
C PHE A 55 -4.84 -2.41 2.75
N ASP A 56 -4.34 -3.65 2.72
CA ASP A 56 -4.78 -4.63 1.74
C ASP A 56 -4.87 -6.02 2.36
N THR A 57 -5.69 -6.86 1.75
CA THR A 57 -6.02 -8.18 2.32
C THR A 57 -5.83 -9.29 1.30
N PHE A 58 -5.54 -10.49 1.83
CA PHE A 58 -5.20 -11.69 1.05
C PHE A 58 -5.76 -12.92 1.74
N ASN A 59 -6.09 -13.96 0.96
CA ASN A 59 -6.55 -15.22 1.53
C ASN A 59 -5.43 -16.02 2.19
N ASP A 60 -4.21 -15.92 1.66
CA ASP A 60 -3.08 -16.72 2.16
C ASP A 60 -1.78 -15.95 2.03
N GLU A 61 -0.72 -16.53 2.61
CA GLU A 61 0.59 -15.90 2.60
C GLU A 61 1.21 -15.87 1.20
N VAL A 62 0.92 -16.86 0.37
CA VAL A 62 1.44 -16.91 -0.99
C VAL A 62 0.95 -15.69 -1.78
N ALA A 63 -0.35 -15.38 -1.69
CA ALA A 63 -0.93 -14.23 -2.36
C ALA A 63 -0.33 -12.91 -1.83
N ARG A 64 -0.13 -12.83 -0.53
CA ARG A 64 0.47 -11.64 0.08
C ARG A 64 1.90 -11.42 -0.40
N GLU A 65 2.72 -12.48 -0.41
CA GLU A 65 4.10 -12.36 -0.88
C GLU A 65 4.16 -12.09 -2.39
N ALA A 66 3.25 -12.68 -3.16
CA ALA A 66 3.16 -12.39 -4.60
C ALA A 66 2.85 -10.90 -4.85
N HIS A 67 1.98 -10.29 -4.04
CA HIS A 67 1.69 -8.87 -4.13
C HIS A 67 2.94 -8.03 -3.85
N LEU A 68 3.67 -8.35 -2.79
CA LEU A 68 4.88 -7.61 -2.42
C LEU A 68 5.96 -7.68 -3.50
N LYS A 69 6.04 -8.79 -4.22
CA LYS A 69 7.02 -8.99 -5.29
C LYS A 69 6.50 -8.55 -6.65
N GLY A 70 5.23 -8.22 -6.75
CA GLY A 70 4.59 -7.86 -8.01
C GLY A 70 4.92 -6.46 -8.47
N GLU A 71 4.31 -6.05 -9.58
CA GLU A 71 4.60 -4.76 -10.21
C GLU A 71 4.30 -3.58 -9.28
N ALA A 72 3.19 -3.61 -8.54
CA ALA A 72 2.85 -2.54 -7.62
C ALA A 72 3.91 -2.36 -6.54
N GLY A 73 4.40 -3.47 -5.96
CA GLY A 73 5.47 -3.43 -4.96
C GLY A 73 6.79 -2.90 -5.52
N GLN A 74 7.12 -3.32 -6.74
CA GLN A 74 8.32 -2.85 -7.42
C GLN A 74 8.26 -1.35 -7.70
N GLU A 75 7.11 -0.85 -8.16
CA GLU A 75 6.90 0.57 -8.41
C GLU A 75 6.99 1.39 -7.13
N LEU A 76 6.44 0.88 -6.03
CA LEU A 76 6.53 1.55 -4.74
C LEU A 76 8.01 1.70 -4.32
N ALA A 77 8.78 0.62 -4.42
CA ALA A 77 10.19 0.65 -4.07
C ALA A 77 10.97 1.61 -4.99
N ALA A 78 10.70 1.58 -6.29
CA ALA A 78 11.41 2.41 -7.27
C ALA A 78 11.15 3.90 -7.07
N ASN A 79 9.96 4.27 -6.58
CA ASN A 79 9.56 5.68 -6.42
C ASN A 79 9.73 6.20 -4.98
N ALA A 80 10.08 5.34 -4.04
CA ALA A 80 10.11 5.71 -2.62
C ALA A 80 11.06 6.88 -2.34
N GLY A 81 12.26 6.85 -2.89
CA GLY A 81 13.25 7.91 -2.65
C GLY A 81 12.84 9.26 -3.22
N LYS A 82 12.03 9.26 -4.29
CA LYS A 82 11.54 10.48 -4.93
C LYS A 82 10.36 11.08 -4.17
N LEU A 83 9.45 10.24 -3.69
CA LEU A 83 8.15 10.67 -3.18
C LEU A 83 8.06 10.78 -1.66
N PHE A 84 8.80 9.94 -0.93
CA PHE A 84 8.63 9.82 0.52
C PHE A 84 9.83 10.33 1.30
N SER A 85 9.54 11.01 2.43
CA SER A 85 10.59 11.56 3.28
C SER A 85 11.26 10.51 4.14
N VAL A 86 10.59 9.37 4.36
CA VAL A 86 11.15 8.21 5.06
C VAL A 86 10.82 6.96 4.27
N THR A 87 11.60 5.90 4.45
CA THR A 87 11.33 4.62 3.81
C THR A 87 9.95 4.11 4.24
N PRO A 88 9.10 3.68 3.29
CA PRO A 88 7.81 3.10 3.66
C PRO A 88 7.98 1.95 4.62
N LYS A 89 7.15 1.93 5.67
CA LYS A 89 7.17 0.87 6.67
C LYS A 89 6.05 -0.11 6.38
N VAL A 90 6.41 -1.38 6.21
CA VAL A 90 5.46 -2.43 5.87
C VAL A 90 5.25 -3.33 7.08
N TYR A 91 3.98 -3.49 7.46
CA TYR A 91 3.59 -4.41 8.53
C TYR A 91 2.86 -5.59 7.92
N ARG A 92 3.31 -6.80 8.25
CA ARG A 92 2.57 -8.02 7.89
C ARG A 92 1.60 -8.32 9.02
N LEU A 93 0.32 -8.44 8.68
CA LEU A 93 -0.75 -8.57 9.66
C LEU A 93 -1.52 -9.87 9.46
N GLN A 94 -2.06 -10.40 10.57
CA GLN A 94 -3.07 -11.43 10.52
C GLN A 94 -4.40 -10.79 10.90
N VAL A 95 -5.43 -11.06 10.11
CA VAL A 95 -6.76 -10.53 10.41
C VAL A 95 -7.38 -11.37 11.52
N VAL A 96 -7.73 -10.72 12.62
CA VAL A 96 -8.30 -11.40 13.79
C VAL A 96 -9.80 -11.24 13.90
N ALA A 97 -10.36 -10.24 13.21
CA ALA A 97 -11.81 -10.00 13.19
C ALA A 97 -12.14 -9.16 11.96
N GLN A 98 -13.29 -9.42 11.38
CA GLN A 98 -13.79 -8.60 10.27
C GLN A 98 -15.31 -8.60 10.30
N LYS A 99 -15.87 -7.59 9.65
CA LYS A 99 -17.31 -7.46 9.51
C LYS A 99 -17.84 -8.39 8.43
#